data_2c86c2a676e0e7a0067712b87cc81ab3
#
_entry.id   2c86c2a676e0e7a0067712b87cc81ab3
#
_cell.length_a   1.000
_cell.length_b   1.000
_cell.length_c   1.000
_cell.angle_alpha   90.00
_cell.angle_beta   90.00
_cell.angle_gamma   90.00
#
_symmetry.space_group_name_H-M   'P 1'
#
loop_
_entity.id
_entity.type
_entity.pdbx_description
1 polymer ?
#
loop_
_entity_poly.entity_id
_entity_poly.type
_entity_poly.pdbx_seq_one_letter_code
_entity_poly.pdbx_strand_id
1 'polypeptide(L)'
;MTGVQTCALPIYLNKHRFSAFACNPYDLDGKLRARGVDTIIVAGTATNICCESTIRDAMMRDYRTFMPHDAVAAPRADGHLAGLRSVMQAFADIRAVEEILCPS
;
A
#
# COMPACT_ATOMS: atom_id res chain seq x y z
N MET A 1 11.08 -20.14 12.82
CA MET A 1 11.12 -19.52 12.36
C MET A 1 11.67 -19.24 11.97
N THR A 2 11.89 -19.58 11.63
CA THR A 2 12.44 -19.11 11.18
C THR A 2 12.40 -18.18 10.74
N GLY A 3 12.23 -17.86 10.48
CA GLY A 3 12.21 -17.06 9.95
C GLY A 3 12.34 -16.12 9.82
N VAL A 4 12.41 -15.90 10.02
CA VAL A 4 12.57 -15.02 9.77
C VAL A 4 13.18 -14.37 9.28
N GLN A 5 13.44 -14.61 9.29
CA GLN A 5 14.01 -14.12 8.73
C GLN A 5 14.40 -13.75 7.77
N THR A 6 14.12 -14.19 7.64
CA THR A 6 14.47 -13.79 6.34
C THR A 6 13.82 -12.53 5.96
N CYS A 7 14.31 -11.55 6.50
CA CYS A 7 13.90 -10.24 6.10
C CYS A 7 14.39 -10.01 4.70
N ALA A 8 13.49 -9.87 3.78
CA ALA A 8 13.84 -9.33 2.50
C ALA A 8 14.51 -7.99 2.70
N LEU A 9 15.53 -7.69 1.93
CA LEU A 9 16.16 -6.39 1.96
C LEU A 9 15.15 -5.34 1.48
N PRO A 10 15.09 -4.18 2.14
CA PRO A 10 14.16 -3.14 1.71
C PRO A 10 14.46 -2.67 0.30
N ILE A 11 13.41 -2.28 -0.40
CA ILE A 11 13.50 -1.61 -1.69
C ILE A 11 13.30 -0.13 -1.44
N TYR A 12 14.23 0.69 -1.91
CA TYR A 12 14.11 2.14 -1.82
C TYR A 12 13.82 2.70 -3.21
N LEU A 13 12.80 3.52 -3.30
CA LEU A 13 12.36 4.14 -4.54
C LEU A 13 12.34 5.65 -4.37
N ASN A 14 13.06 6.36 -5.24
CA ASN A 14 12.96 7.81 -5.31
C ASN A 14 11.63 8.17 -5.97
N LYS A 15 10.66 8.46 -5.13
CA LYS A 15 9.31 8.66 -5.57
C LYS A 15 9.11 10.10 -6.04
N HIS A 16 8.63 10.27 -7.28
CA HIS A 16 8.35 11.58 -7.87
C HIS A 16 6.95 11.66 -8.47
N ARG A 17 6.10 10.68 -8.17
CA ARG A 17 4.68 10.66 -8.53
C ARG A 17 3.89 10.25 -7.31
N PHE A 18 2.59 10.52 -7.30
CA PHE A 18 1.74 10.13 -6.18
C PHE A 18 1.72 8.61 -6.00
N SER A 19 1.51 7.87 -7.08
CA SER A 19 1.58 6.42 -7.01
C SER A 19 3.03 5.94 -7.11
N ALA A 20 3.41 5.03 -6.24
CA ALA A 20 4.71 4.41 -6.30
C ALA A 20 4.90 3.58 -7.58
N PHE A 21 3.81 3.11 -8.19
CA PHE A 21 3.86 2.33 -9.42
C PHE A 21 4.07 3.19 -10.67
N ALA A 22 3.96 4.51 -10.55
CA ALA A 22 4.08 5.44 -11.66
C ALA A 22 5.44 6.17 -11.71
N CYS A 23 6.42 5.71 -10.96
CA CYS A 23 7.71 6.40 -10.83
C CYS A 23 8.75 5.84 -11.82
N ASN A 24 8.47 6.01 -13.10
CA ASN A 24 9.40 5.59 -14.14
C ASN A 24 10.74 6.37 -14.04
N PRO A 25 11.86 5.77 -14.44
CA PRO A 25 11.99 4.46 -15.07
C PRO A 25 12.04 3.28 -14.08
N TYR A 26 11.84 3.51 -12.79
CA TYR A 26 11.87 2.44 -11.82
C TYR A 26 10.64 1.54 -12.01
N ASP A 27 10.88 0.25 -12.18
CA ASP A 27 9.83 -0.74 -12.38
C ASP A 27 9.52 -1.42 -11.04
N LEU A 28 8.69 -0.79 -10.22
CA LEU A 28 8.30 -1.34 -8.93
C LEU A 28 7.56 -2.66 -9.09
N ASP A 29 6.63 -2.73 -10.04
CA ASP A 29 5.85 -3.94 -10.27
C ASP A 29 6.76 -5.13 -10.61
N GLY A 30 7.66 -4.96 -11.56
CA GLY A 30 8.61 -6.01 -11.93
C GLY A 30 9.48 -6.45 -10.76
N LYS A 31 9.95 -5.52 -9.94
CA LYS A 31 10.78 -5.85 -8.79
C LYS A 31 10.02 -6.60 -7.71
N LEU A 32 8.77 -6.23 -7.47
CA LEU A 32 7.93 -6.94 -6.50
C LEU A 32 7.60 -8.34 -6.99
N ARG A 33 7.23 -8.48 -8.27
CA ARG A 33 6.94 -9.80 -8.85
C ARG A 33 8.14 -10.71 -8.82
N ALA A 34 9.33 -10.17 -9.07
CA ALA A 34 10.57 -10.94 -9.02
C ALA A 34 10.85 -11.49 -7.61
N ARG A 35 10.29 -10.88 -6.58
CA ARG A 35 10.41 -11.34 -5.20
C ARG A 35 9.22 -12.19 -4.74
N GLY A 36 8.31 -12.52 -5.64
CA GLY A 36 7.13 -13.32 -5.32
C GLY A 36 6.08 -12.59 -4.51
N VAL A 37 6.06 -11.27 -4.53
CA VAL A 37 5.08 -10.48 -3.79
C VAL A 37 3.75 -10.49 -4.52
N ASP A 38 2.68 -10.84 -3.83
CA ASP A 38 1.32 -10.81 -4.36
C ASP A 38 0.37 -9.97 -3.52
N THR A 39 0.84 -9.43 -2.41
CA THR A 39 0.02 -8.68 -1.47
C THR A 39 0.73 -7.38 -1.10
N ILE A 40 -0.02 -6.28 -1.11
CA ILE A 40 0.50 -4.94 -0.82
C ILE A 40 -0.28 -4.36 0.36
N ILE A 41 0.45 -3.86 1.33
CA ILE A 41 -0.10 -3.08 2.43
C ILE A 41 0.46 -1.67 2.28
N VAL A 42 -0.42 -0.67 2.14
CA VAL A 42 0.02 0.71 1.96
C VAL A 42 -0.25 1.51 3.22
N ALA A 43 0.81 2.08 3.77
CA ALA A 43 0.76 2.94 4.94
C ALA A 43 1.48 4.25 4.64
N GLY A 44 1.25 5.27 5.44
CA GLY A 44 1.92 6.56 5.32
C GLY A 44 0.96 7.70 5.03
N THR A 45 1.41 8.69 4.23
CA THR A 45 0.67 9.91 3.92
C THR A 45 0.75 10.21 2.41
N ALA A 46 -0.21 10.87 1.83
CA ALA A 46 -1.51 11.20 2.41
C ALA A 46 -2.53 10.14 2.02
N THR A 47 -3.46 9.84 2.91
CA THR A 47 -4.49 8.82 2.72
C THR A 47 -5.16 8.91 1.35
N ASN A 48 -5.62 10.10 0.99
CA ASN A 48 -6.44 10.32 -0.21
C ASN A 48 -5.64 10.79 -1.42
N ILE A 49 -4.33 10.77 -1.35
CA ILE A 49 -3.46 11.17 -2.48
C ILE A 49 -2.49 10.04 -2.80
N CYS A 50 -1.34 10.02 -2.12
CA CYS A 50 -0.29 9.04 -2.43
C CYS A 50 -0.71 7.60 -2.08
N CYS A 51 -1.33 7.43 -0.93
CA CYS A 51 -1.76 6.09 -0.48
C CYS A 51 -2.87 5.56 -1.37
N GLU A 52 -3.88 6.36 -1.64
CA GLU A 52 -4.99 5.97 -2.52
C GLU A 52 -4.49 5.68 -3.93
N SER A 53 -3.64 6.55 -4.48
CA SER A 53 -3.11 6.36 -5.85
C SER A 53 -2.32 5.06 -5.97
N THR A 54 -1.49 4.77 -4.98
CA THR A 54 -0.69 3.53 -4.96
C THR A 54 -1.58 2.30 -4.83
N ILE A 55 -2.59 2.35 -3.97
CA ILE A 55 -3.54 1.25 -3.77
C ILE A 55 -4.32 0.95 -5.06
N ARG A 56 -4.81 2.00 -5.72
CA ARG A 56 -5.56 1.82 -6.97
C ARG A 56 -4.70 1.12 -8.02
N ASP A 57 -3.47 1.57 -8.18
CA ASP A 57 -2.54 0.95 -9.13
C ASP A 57 -2.21 -0.49 -8.75
N ALA A 58 -2.02 -0.76 -7.46
CA ALA A 58 -1.71 -2.11 -7.00
C ALA A 58 -2.88 -3.06 -7.28
N MET A 59 -4.10 -2.65 -6.98
CA MET A 59 -5.27 -3.48 -7.22
C MET A 59 -5.45 -3.76 -8.70
N MET A 60 -5.28 -2.74 -9.54
CA MET A 60 -5.41 -2.90 -10.98
C MET A 60 -4.28 -3.75 -11.61
N ARG A 61 -3.23 -4.03 -10.84
CA ARG A 61 -2.15 -4.94 -11.24
C ARG A 61 -2.27 -6.31 -10.57
N ASP A 62 -3.45 -6.61 -10.02
CA ASP A 62 -3.79 -7.91 -9.45
C ASP A 62 -3.07 -8.25 -8.15
N TYR A 63 -2.63 -7.25 -7.40
CA TYR A 63 -2.20 -7.49 -6.02
C TYR A 63 -3.41 -7.57 -5.09
N ARG A 64 -3.30 -8.37 -4.05
CA ARG A 64 -4.20 -8.25 -2.92
C ARG A 64 -3.76 -7.00 -2.15
N THR A 65 -4.72 -6.17 -1.76
CA THR A 65 -4.41 -4.85 -1.23
C THR A 65 -5.10 -4.61 0.11
N PHE A 66 -4.33 -4.04 1.04
CA PHE A 66 -4.81 -3.65 2.37
C PHE A 66 -4.37 -2.22 2.65
N MET A 67 -5.25 -1.45 3.28
CA MET A 67 -4.88 -0.12 3.78
C MET A 67 -5.27 -0.06 5.25
N PRO A 68 -4.29 0.00 6.17
CA PRO A 68 -4.60 0.13 7.59
C PRO A 68 -5.04 1.57 7.90
N HIS A 69 -6.28 1.73 8.35
CA HIS A 69 -6.86 3.05 8.58
C HIS A 69 -6.13 3.84 9.68
N ASP A 70 -5.46 3.15 10.58
CA ASP A 70 -4.71 3.75 11.68
C ASP A 70 -3.21 3.88 11.39
N ALA A 71 -2.78 3.59 10.16
CA ALA A 71 -1.40 3.80 9.72
C ALA A 71 -1.32 4.66 8.45
N VAL A 72 -2.41 5.32 8.08
CA VAL A 72 -2.44 6.33 7.03
C VAL A 72 -2.98 7.62 7.62
N ALA A 73 -2.56 8.75 7.07
CA ALA A 73 -2.97 10.06 7.56
C ALA A 73 -3.05 11.04 6.40
N ALA A 74 -3.85 12.07 6.59
CA ALA A 74 -3.98 13.17 5.63
C ALA A 74 -4.01 14.49 6.39
N PRO A 75 -3.69 15.61 5.72
CA PRO A 75 -3.70 16.92 6.38
C PRO A 75 -5.07 17.32 6.93
N ARG A 76 -6.15 16.80 6.34
CA ARG A 76 -7.52 17.11 6.76
C ARG A 76 -8.27 15.82 7.04
N ALA A 77 -9.11 15.85 8.09
CA ALA A 77 -9.91 14.70 8.47
C ALA A 77 -10.91 14.28 7.38
N ASP A 78 -11.51 15.26 6.70
CA ASP A 78 -12.46 14.96 5.62
C ASP A 78 -11.77 14.27 4.44
N GLY A 79 -10.56 14.68 4.09
CA GLY A 79 -9.78 14.01 3.05
C GLY A 79 -9.39 12.59 3.45
N HIS A 80 -9.04 12.39 4.71
CA HIS A 80 -8.72 11.07 5.22
C HIS A 80 -9.91 10.11 5.10
N LEU A 81 -11.07 10.54 5.56
CA LEU A 81 -12.29 9.72 5.47
C LEU A 81 -12.72 9.48 4.03
N ALA A 82 -12.63 10.51 3.19
CA ALA A 82 -12.96 10.36 1.78
C ALA A 82 -12.07 9.33 1.09
N GLY A 83 -10.78 9.35 1.38
CA GLY A 83 -9.83 8.38 0.84
C GLY A 83 -10.14 6.96 1.29
N LEU A 84 -10.41 6.75 2.58
CA LEU A 84 -10.77 5.44 3.09
C LEU A 84 -12.05 4.91 2.45
N ARG A 85 -13.08 5.76 2.32
CA ARG A 85 -14.33 5.37 1.69
C ARG A 85 -14.14 5.00 0.21
N SER A 86 -13.36 5.80 -0.50
CA SER A 86 -13.08 5.56 -1.91
C SER A 86 -12.39 4.23 -2.13
N VAL A 87 -11.36 3.95 -1.33
CA VAL A 87 -10.57 2.74 -1.45
C VAL A 87 -11.37 1.50 -1.06
N MET A 88 -12.19 1.62 -0.02
CA MET A 88 -12.97 0.52 0.50
C MET A 88 -14.00 -0.02 -0.50
N GLN A 89 -14.45 0.80 -1.44
CA GLN A 89 -15.46 0.40 -2.41
C GLN A 89 -15.01 -0.77 -3.30
N ALA A 90 -13.75 -0.72 -3.76
CA ALA A 90 -13.30 -1.68 -4.77
C ALA A 90 -11.79 -1.93 -4.79
N PHE A 91 -11.01 -1.20 -4.02
CA PHE A 91 -9.55 -1.19 -4.24
C PHE A 91 -8.76 -1.88 -3.14
N ALA A 92 -9.24 -1.94 -1.91
CA ALA A 92 -8.51 -2.58 -0.83
C ALA A 92 -9.41 -2.92 0.35
N ASP A 93 -8.95 -3.85 1.19
CA ASP A 93 -9.53 -4.07 2.50
C ASP A 93 -9.00 -3.01 3.46
N ILE A 94 -9.91 -2.38 4.18
CA ILE A 94 -9.58 -1.42 5.24
C ILE A 94 -9.61 -2.15 6.56
N ARG A 95 -8.47 -2.20 7.24
CA ARG A 95 -8.30 -2.90 8.50
C ARG A 95 -7.50 -2.05 9.46
N ALA A 96 -7.52 -2.39 10.74
CA ALA A 96 -6.54 -1.86 11.68
C ALA A 96 -5.20 -2.59 11.50
N VAL A 97 -4.11 -1.93 11.86
CA VAL A 97 -2.78 -2.56 11.81
C VAL A 97 -2.78 -3.88 12.58
N GLU A 98 -3.38 -3.90 13.77
CA GLU A 98 -3.44 -5.10 14.60
C GLU A 98 -4.10 -6.27 13.87
N GLU A 99 -5.17 -6.00 13.13
CA GLU A 99 -5.89 -7.03 12.39
C GLU A 99 -5.05 -7.62 11.26
N ILE A 100 -4.18 -6.80 10.67
CA ILE A 100 -3.30 -7.25 9.59
C ILE A 100 -2.14 -8.08 10.16
N LEU A 101 -1.54 -7.62 11.24
CA LEU A 101 -0.35 -8.24 11.84
C LEU A 101 -0.67 -9.46 12.69
N CYS A 102 -1.85 -9.49 13.29
CA CYS A 102 -2.28 -10.56 14.18
C CYS A 102 -3.63 -11.11 13.75
N PRO A 103 -3.70 -11.72 12.56
CA PRO A 103 -4.95 -12.32 12.12
C PRO A 103 -5.24 -13.54 12.99
N SER A 104 -6.43 -13.64 13.50
CA SER A 104 -6.83 -14.79 14.31
C SER A 104 -7.83 -15.66 13.60
#